data_34ad770280501d8920e11528a245c7b7
#
_entry.id   34ad770280501d8920e11528a245c7b7
#
_cell.length_a   1.000
_cell.length_b   1.000
_cell.length_c   1.000
_cell.angle_alpha   90.00
_cell.angle_beta   90.00
_cell.angle_gamma   90.00
#
_symmetry.space_group_name_H-M   'P 1'
#
loop_
_entity.id
_entity.type
_entity.pdbx_description
1 polymer ?
#
loop_
_entity_poly.entity_id
_entity_poly.type
_entity_poly.pdbx_seq_one_letter_code
_entity_poly.pdbx_strand_id
1 'polypeptide(L)'
;MHKIQSELAFEQEVIEYLTKIGNVKQWEYAKDIKDTQDLWDNFKRIIEQNNTARLEEPLSKSEFAQIKEQIRNLKTPYQAGQFLYGTNGVSEISINLDKGGSTTLLIFDQEQIGAGNTVYQVVNQIKRPAVVDGKNSRRFDVTLLINGLPIIQIELKKATNTVTDSLNQMEQYIAENQYS
;
A
#
# COMPACT_ATOMS: atom_id res chain seq x y z
N MET A 1 -37.03 -10.08 -4.08
CA MET A 1 -36.58 -8.69 -3.83
C MET A 1 -35.14 -8.75 -3.33
N HIS A 2 -34.14 -8.49 -4.20
CA HIS A 2 -32.77 -8.37 -3.74
C HIS A 2 -32.64 -7.09 -2.90
N LYS A 3 -32.31 -7.25 -1.62
CA LYS A 3 -32.00 -6.13 -0.74
C LYS A 3 -30.79 -5.41 -1.33
N ILE A 4 -30.93 -4.15 -1.69
CA ILE A 4 -29.79 -3.33 -2.12
C ILE A 4 -28.81 -3.28 -0.95
N GLN A 5 -27.69 -3.91 -1.13
CA GLN A 5 -26.62 -3.98 -0.13
C GLN A 5 -25.98 -2.59 0.00
N SER A 6 -25.68 -2.15 1.21
CA SER A 6 -24.92 -0.92 1.41
C SER A 6 -23.47 -1.10 0.93
N GLU A 7 -22.82 -0.02 0.47
CA GLU A 7 -21.39 -0.07 0.09
C GLU A 7 -20.53 -0.63 1.22
N LEU A 8 -20.78 -0.24 2.46
CA LEU A 8 -20.07 -0.75 3.64
C LEU A 8 -20.25 -2.26 3.86
N ALA A 9 -21.44 -2.79 3.60
CA ALA A 9 -21.67 -4.23 3.74
C ALA A 9 -20.94 -5.01 2.62
N PHE A 10 -20.92 -4.46 1.42
CA PHE A 10 -20.17 -5.04 0.30
C PHE A 10 -18.66 -4.97 0.53
N GLU A 11 -18.15 -3.84 1.05
CA GLU A 11 -16.75 -3.70 1.46
C GLU A 11 -16.33 -4.77 2.47
N GLN A 12 -17.17 -5.00 3.48
CA GLN A 12 -16.92 -6.04 4.49
C GLN A 12 -16.89 -7.45 3.86
N GLU A 13 -17.77 -7.75 2.93
CA GLU A 13 -17.76 -9.03 2.20
C GLU A 13 -16.49 -9.22 1.38
N VAL A 14 -16.01 -8.15 0.71
CA VAL A 14 -14.73 -8.19 -0.04
C VAL A 14 -13.57 -8.48 0.91
N ILE A 15 -13.51 -7.81 2.06
CA ILE A 15 -12.47 -8.04 3.07
C ILE A 15 -12.54 -9.49 3.58
N GLU A 16 -13.74 -9.97 3.93
CA GLU A 16 -13.93 -11.35 4.40
C GLU A 16 -13.53 -12.38 3.34
N TYR A 17 -13.90 -12.14 2.09
CA TYR A 17 -13.50 -13.00 0.97
C TYR A 17 -11.98 -13.08 0.85
N LEU A 18 -11.29 -11.95 0.78
CA LEU A 18 -9.83 -11.88 0.65
C LEU A 18 -9.09 -12.53 1.82
N THR A 19 -9.61 -12.39 3.03
CA THR A 19 -8.98 -12.94 4.24
C THR A 19 -9.30 -14.42 4.49
N LYS A 20 -10.30 -14.98 3.78
CA LYS A 20 -10.73 -16.40 3.91
C LYS A 20 -10.47 -17.22 2.65
N ILE A 21 -9.89 -16.62 1.59
CA ILE A 21 -9.70 -17.29 0.32
C ILE A 21 -8.65 -18.40 0.43
N GLY A 22 -9.02 -19.59 0.00
CA GLY A 22 -8.16 -20.78 0.06
C GLY A 22 -8.03 -21.38 1.46
N ASN A 23 -7.26 -22.46 1.55
CA ASN A 23 -7.00 -23.19 2.82
C ASN A 23 -5.83 -22.56 3.62
N VAL A 24 -5.14 -21.59 3.05
CA VAL A 24 -4.01 -20.88 3.68
C VAL A 24 -4.38 -19.41 3.79
N LYS A 25 -4.33 -18.88 5.00
CA LYS A 25 -4.55 -17.45 5.27
C LYS A 25 -3.40 -16.66 4.65
N GLN A 26 -3.61 -16.13 3.47
CA GLN A 26 -2.61 -15.33 2.78
C GLN A 26 -2.73 -13.83 3.13
N TRP A 27 -3.96 -13.30 3.14
CA TRP A 27 -4.22 -11.89 3.43
C TRP A 27 -4.63 -11.69 4.89
N GLU A 28 -4.06 -10.67 5.53
CA GLU A 28 -4.41 -10.26 6.88
C GLU A 28 -5.16 -8.93 6.87
N TYR A 29 -6.28 -8.84 7.61
CA TYR A 29 -7.00 -7.58 7.76
C TYR A 29 -6.31 -6.69 8.80
N ALA A 30 -5.60 -5.66 8.33
CA ALA A 30 -4.91 -4.69 9.16
C ALA A 30 -5.85 -3.51 9.48
N LYS A 31 -6.85 -3.77 10.32
CA LYS A 31 -7.97 -2.87 10.63
C LYS A 31 -7.57 -1.53 11.27
N ASP A 32 -6.40 -1.49 11.90
CA ASP A 32 -5.91 -0.34 12.65
C ASP A 32 -5.17 0.69 11.78
N ILE A 33 -4.87 0.35 10.54
CA ILE A 33 -4.27 1.25 9.55
C ILE A 33 -5.39 2.08 8.92
N LYS A 34 -5.41 3.40 9.17
CA LYS A 34 -6.51 4.30 8.75
C LYS A 34 -6.08 5.57 8.04
N ASP A 35 -4.81 5.90 8.06
CA ASP A 35 -4.28 7.08 7.39
C ASP A 35 -2.88 6.86 6.80
N THR A 36 -2.34 7.91 6.18
CA THR A 36 -1.02 7.85 5.54
C THR A 36 0.12 7.63 6.55
N GLN A 37 -0.02 8.13 7.79
CA GLN A 37 1.03 7.93 8.80
C GLN A 37 1.05 6.46 9.24
N ASP A 38 -0.12 5.88 9.49
CA ASP A 38 -0.24 4.45 9.83
C ASP A 38 0.37 3.55 8.73
N LEU A 39 0.16 3.90 7.45
CA LEU A 39 0.77 3.19 6.32
C LEU A 39 2.30 3.25 6.38
N TRP A 40 2.88 4.43 6.64
CA TRP A 40 4.34 4.57 6.74
C TRP A 40 4.91 3.83 7.94
N ASP A 41 4.23 3.84 9.08
CA ASP A 41 4.67 3.14 10.28
C ASP A 41 4.61 1.62 10.09
N ASN A 42 3.55 1.12 9.45
CA ASN A 42 3.43 -0.28 9.06
C ASN A 42 4.54 -0.70 8.07
N PHE A 43 4.80 0.12 7.05
CA PHE A 43 5.85 -0.14 6.07
C PHE A 43 7.23 -0.18 6.73
N LYS A 44 7.54 0.79 7.62
CA LYS A 44 8.78 0.80 8.39
C LYS A 44 8.98 -0.49 9.17
N ARG A 45 7.96 -0.91 9.92
CA ARG A 45 7.99 -2.13 10.72
C ARG A 45 8.27 -3.37 9.85
N ILE A 46 7.62 -3.49 8.68
CA ILE A 46 7.80 -4.62 7.78
C ILE A 46 9.20 -4.62 7.16
N ILE A 47 9.71 -3.47 6.71
CA ILE A 47 11.08 -3.35 6.20
C ILE A 47 12.08 -3.80 7.26
N GLU A 48 11.95 -3.32 8.50
CA GLU A 48 12.84 -3.71 9.58
C GLU A 48 12.81 -5.21 9.84
N GLN A 49 11.61 -5.81 9.85
CA GLN A 49 11.45 -7.26 10.00
C GLN A 49 12.10 -8.06 8.87
N ASN A 50 11.96 -7.61 7.63
CA ASN A 50 12.47 -8.32 6.45
C ASN A 50 13.99 -8.12 6.25
N ASN A 51 14.60 -7.16 6.96
CA ASN A 51 16.01 -6.80 6.82
C ASN A 51 16.82 -6.96 8.12
N THR A 52 16.40 -7.81 9.03
CA THR A 52 17.10 -8.02 10.31
C THR A 52 18.58 -8.46 10.16
N ALA A 53 18.92 -9.13 9.06
CA ALA A 53 20.29 -9.50 8.75
C ALA A 53 21.14 -8.33 8.22
N ARG A 54 20.51 -7.22 7.79
CA ARG A 54 21.14 -6.04 7.20
C ARG A 54 21.11 -4.83 8.13
N LEU A 55 20.26 -4.87 9.15
CA LEU A 55 20.07 -3.82 10.14
C LEU A 55 20.50 -4.32 11.52
N GLU A 56 21.47 -3.67 12.11
CA GLU A 56 21.90 -3.96 13.50
C GLU A 56 20.93 -3.35 14.52
N GLU A 57 20.29 -2.23 14.14
CA GLU A 57 19.36 -1.45 14.96
C GLU A 57 18.13 -1.04 14.13
N PRO A 58 17.00 -0.74 14.75
CA PRO A 58 15.87 -0.18 14.04
C PRO A 58 16.24 1.13 13.35
N LEU A 59 15.65 1.38 12.18
CA LEU A 59 15.88 2.59 11.39
C LEU A 59 15.58 3.85 12.22
N SER A 60 16.49 4.78 12.23
CA SER A 60 16.29 6.11 12.80
C SER A 60 15.27 6.91 11.98
N LYS A 61 14.86 8.09 12.49
CA LYS A 61 13.96 8.99 11.72
C LYS A 61 14.62 9.51 10.45
N SER A 62 15.91 9.82 10.47
CA SER A 62 16.69 10.30 9.33
C SER A 62 16.90 9.22 8.28
N GLU A 63 17.21 8.01 8.69
CA GLU A 63 17.36 6.86 7.80
C GLU A 63 16.04 6.51 7.11
N PHE A 64 14.94 6.44 7.86
CA PHE A 64 13.62 6.18 7.27
C PHE A 64 13.12 7.34 6.39
N ALA A 65 13.52 8.58 6.65
CA ALA A 65 13.19 9.72 5.80
C ALA A 65 13.81 9.57 4.40
N GLN A 66 15.02 9.02 4.27
CA GLN A 66 15.65 8.74 2.97
C GLN A 66 14.81 7.74 2.15
N ILE A 67 14.28 6.69 2.80
CA ILE A 67 13.39 5.71 2.15
C ILE A 67 12.12 6.40 1.66
N LYS A 68 11.46 7.19 2.52
CA LYS A 68 10.25 7.93 2.17
C LYS A 68 10.47 8.89 1.00
N GLU A 69 11.61 9.55 0.95
CA GLU A 69 11.96 10.46 -0.14
C GLU A 69 12.12 9.71 -1.46
N GLN A 70 12.83 8.59 -1.48
CA GLN A 70 13.01 7.78 -2.69
C GLN A 70 11.66 7.29 -3.23
N ILE A 71 10.77 6.78 -2.36
CA ILE A 71 9.43 6.33 -2.77
C ILE A 71 8.57 7.50 -3.27
N ARG A 72 8.58 8.64 -2.58
CA ARG A 72 7.83 9.86 -2.99
C ARG A 72 8.30 10.45 -4.32
N ASN A 73 9.51 10.13 -4.74
CA ASN A 73 10.05 10.57 -6.04
C ASN A 73 9.60 9.68 -7.21
N LEU A 74 8.90 8.58 -6.96
CA LEU A 74 8.22 7.78 -7.98
C LEU A 74 6.94 8.51 -8.40
N LYS A 75 7.00 9.30 -9.47
CA LYS A 75 5.90 10.20 -9.87
C LYS A 75 4.86 9.59 -10.80
N THR A 76 5.14 8.41 -11.33
CA THR A 76 4.24 7.75 -12.29
C THR A 76 4.05 6.28 -11.93
N PRO A 77 2.91 5.68 -12.31
CA PRO A 77 2.69 4.23 -12.14
C PRO A 77 3.78 3.39 -12.82
N TYR A 78 4.33 3.88 -13.92
CA TYR A 78 5.44 3.20 -14.61
C TYR A 78 6.72 3.18 -13.75
N GLN A 79 7.10 4.31 -13.16
CA GLN A 79 8.25 4.38 -12.25
C GLN A 79 8.03 3.50 -11.02
N ALA A 80 6.83 3.50 -10.44
CA ALA A 80 6.50 2.64 -9.33
C ALA A 80 6.58 1.15 -9.72
N GLY A 81 6.08 0.78 -10.90
CA GLY A 81 6.19 -0.59 -11.43
C GLY A 81 7.63 -1.01 -11.67
N GLN A 82 8.46 -0.12 -12.24
CA GLN A 82 9.90 -0.38 -12.42
C GLN A 82 10.62 -0.55 -11.07
N PHE A 83 10.29 0.29 -10.09
CA PHE A 83 10.84 0.19 -8.74
C PHE A 83 10.49 -1.16 -8.10
N LEU A 84 9.22 -1.58 -8.17
CA LEU A 84 8.78 -2.86 -7.60
C LEU A 84 9.41 -4.07 -8.32
N TYR A 85 9.58 -4.01 -9.65
CA TYR A 85 10.28 -5.05 -10.38
C TYR A 85 11.77 -5.08 -10.05
N GLY A 86 12.38 -3.90 -9.82
CA GLY A 86 13.79 -3.75 -9.47
C GLY A 86 14.74 -4.38 -10.49
N THR A 87 15.80 -4.99 -9.99
CA THR A 87 16.76 -5.72 -10.81
C THR A 87 16.48 -7.22 -10.71
N ASN A 88 16.09 -7.84 -11.83
CA ASN A 88 15.76 -9.27 -11.89
C ASN A 88 14.66 -9.70 -10.89
N GLY A 89 13.67 -8.85 -10.66
CA GLY A 89 12.57 -9.14 -9.74
C GLY A 89 12.87 -8.86 -8.28
N VAL A 90 13.98 -8.21 -7.96
CA VAL A 90 14.36 -7.81 -6.61
C VAL A 90 14.41 -6.29 -6.51
N SER A 91 13.54 -5.72 -5.70
CA SER A 91 13.49 -4.29 -5.39
C SER A 91 14.22 -3.99 -4.10
N GLU A 92 15.15 -3.04 -4.16
CA GLU A 92 15.98 -2.65 -3.03
C GLU A 92 16.09 -1.12 -2.93
N ILE A 93 16.35 -0.61 -1.72
CA ILE A 93 16.64 0.80 -1.45
C ILE A 93 17.97 0.90 -0.69
N SER A 94 18.87 1.73 -1.18
CA SER A 94 20.10 2.07 -0.45
C SER A 94 19.91 3.33 0.38
N ILE A 95 20.39 3.31 1.61
CA ILE A 95 20.38 4.42 2.56
C ILE A 95 21.74 4.62 3.20
N ASN A 96 22.02 5.83 3.63
CA ASN A 96 23.15 6.14 4.49
C ASN A 96 22.75 5.97 5.95
N LEU A 97 23.60 5.32 6.72
CA LEU A 97 23.38 5.10 8.16
C LEU A 97 23.89 6.29 8.97
N ASP A 98 23.18 6.66 10.03
CA ASP A 98 23.56 7.77 10.92
C ASP A 98 24.92 7.52 11.60
N LYS A 99 25.26 6.25 11.83
CA LYS A 99 26.57 5.83 12.38
C LYS A 99 27.70 5.82 11.35
N GLY A 100 27.41 6.19 10.11
CA GLY A 100 28.34 6.15 8.98
C GLY A 100 28.23 4.87 8.15
N GLY A 101 28.65 4.98 6.87
CA GLY A 101 28.48 3.92 5.90
C GLY A 101 27.08 3.91 5.25
N SER A 102 26.79 2.84 4.51
CA SER A 102 25.50 2.65 3.84
C SER A 102 25.06 1.20 3.91
N THR A 103 23.75 0.99 3.79
CA THR A 103 23.17 -0.35 3.66
C THR A 103 22.12 -0.35 2.56
N THR A 104 21.86 -1.54 2.00
CA THR A 104 20.81 -1.73 0.99
C THR A 104 19.73 -2.64 1.57
N LEU A 105 18.51 -2.16 1.60
CA LEU A 105 17.35 -2.83 2.19
C LEU A 105 16.51 -3.48 1.11
N LEU A 106 16.14 -4.73 1.30
CA LEU A 106 15.18 -5.46 0.48
C LEU A 106 13.77 -4.90 0.72
N ILE A 107 13.11 -4.50 -0.34
CA ILE A 107 11.72 -4.02 -0.32
C ILE A 107 10.77 -5.10 -0.81
N PHE A 108 11.12 -5.71 -1.94
CA PHE A 108 10.29 -6.71 -2.58
C PHE A 108 11.15 -7.72 -3.34
N ASP A 109 10.76 -8.99 -3.28
CA ASP A 109 11.39 -10.08 -4.02
C ASP A 109 10.30 -10.95 -4.63
N GLN A 110 10.28 -11.04 -5.96
CA GLN A 110 9.27 -11.80 -6.67
C GLN A 110 9.29 -13.30 -6.34
N GLU A 111 10.45 -13.85 -5.98
CA GLU A 111 10.56 -15.27 -5.60
C GLU A 111 9.92 -15.57 -4.24
N GLN A 112 9.71 -14.54 -3.41
CA GLN A 112 9.02 -14.64 -2.13
C GLN A 112 7.49 -14.48 -2.24
N ILE A 113 6.96 -14.22 -3.43
CA ILE A 113 5.51 -14.08 -3.64
C ILE A 113 4.83 -15.44 -3.43
N GLY A 114 3.85 -15.47 -2.53
CA GLY A 114 3.10 -16.69 -2.19
C GLY A 114 3.86 -17.67 -1.29
N ALA A 115 5.12 -17.39 -0.98
CA ALA A 115 5.95 -18.14 -0.06
C ALA A 115 6.91 -17.19 0.67
N GLY A 116 7.52 -17.63 1.76
CA GLY A 116 8.53 -16.86 2.46
C GLY A 116 7.97 -15.70 3.31
N ASN A 117 8.71 -14.59 3.35
CA ASN A 117 8.48 -13.47 4.27
C ASN A 117 7.60 -12.35 3.70
N THR A 118 6.95 -12.55 2.56
CA THR A 118 6.05 -11.55 1.99
C THR A 118 4.80 -11.37 2.85
N VAL A 119 4.54 -10.13 3.26
CA VAL A 119 3.39 -9.75 4.08
C VAL A 119 2.27 -9.22 3.17
N TYR A 120 1.11 -9.84 3.26
CA TYR A 120 -0.09 -9.47 2.50
C TYR A 120 -1.14 -8.92 3.46
N GLN A 121 -1.55 -7.66 3.27
CA GLN A 121 -2.51 -7.00 4.14
C GLN A 121 -3.65 -6.38 3.34
N VAL A 122 -4.86 -6.48 3.88
CA VAL A 122 -6.04 -5.74 3.42
C VAL A 122 -6.29 -4.62 4.42
N VAL A 123 -6.42 -3.41 3.93
CA VAL A 123 -6.81 -2.24 4.70
C VAL A 123 -8.01 -1.57 4.05
N ASN A 124 -8.79 -0.84 4.83
CA ASN A 124 -9.98 -0.19 4.31
C ASN A 124 -10.15 1.21 4.87
N GLN A 125 -10.90 2.04 4.14
CA GLN A 125 -11.29 3.38 4.57
C GLN A 125 -10.08 4.28 4.91
N ILE A 126 -8.98 4.11 4.15
CA ILE A 126 -7.76 4.92 4.32
C ILE A 126 -8.09 6.38 4.00
N LYS A 127 -7.89 7.24 4.98
CA LYS A 127 -8.04 8.68 4.83
C LYS A 127 -6.78 9.27 4.22
N ARG A 128 -6.93 9.98 3.13
CA ARG A 128 -5.87 10.73 2.51
C ARG A 128 -6.22 12.22 2.52
N PRO A 129 -5.36 13.08 3.10
CA PRO A 129 -5.56 14.52 3.05
C PRO A 129 -5.69 15.00 1.61
N ALA A 130 -6.40 16.10 1.39
CA ALA A 130 -6.42 16.74 0.08
C ALA A 130 -4.99 17.16 -0.31
N VAL A 131 -4.58 16.80 -1.54
CA VAL A 131 -3.28 17.17 -2.08
C VAL A 131 -3.33 18.56 -2.71
N VAL A 132 -4.52 18.97 -3.15
CA VAL A 132 -4.79 20.28 -3.77
C VAL A 132 -5.60 21.12 -2.82
N ASP A 133 -5.14 22.35 -2.57
CA ASP A 133 -5.87 23.31 -1.73
C ASP A 133 -7.29 23.55 -2.22
N GLY A 134 -8.24 23.57 -1.29
CA GLY A 134 -9.67 23.75 -1.58
C GLY A 134 -10.39 22.49 -2.06
N LYS A 135 -9.72 21.35 -2.16
CA LYS A 135 -10.35 20.04 -2.42
C LYS A 135 -10.58 19.26 -1.12
N ASN A 136 -11.50 18.31 -1.20
CA ASN A 136 -11.81 17.46 -0.05
C ASN A 136 -10.77 16.35 0.13
N SER A 137 -10.56 15.92 1.38
CA SER A 137 -9.87 14.68 1.67
C SER A 137 -10.59 13.50 1.02
N ARG A 138 -9.85 12.52 0.56
CA ARG A 138 -10.39 11.28 -0.03
C ARG A 138 -10.32 10.14 0.98
N ARG A 139 -11.17 9.15 0.74
CA ARG A 139 -11.18 7.91 1.51
C ARG A 139 -11.33 6.76 0.53
N PHE A 140 -10.35 5.88 0.54
CA PHE A 140 -10.30 4.72 -0.32
C PHE A 140 -11.04 3.55 0.33
N ASP A 141 -11.86 2.84 -0.43
CA ASP A 141 -12.71 1.77 0.11
C ASP A 141 -11.85 0.60 0.60
N VAL A 142 -11.14 -0.08 -0.29
CA VAL A 142 -10.24 -1.19 0.07
C VAL A 142 -8.91 -1.02 -0.63
N THR A 143 -7.83 -1.23 0.10
CA THR A 143 -6.46 -1.20 -0.44
C THR A 143 -5.73 -2.48 -0.06
N LEU A 144 -5.06 -3.10 -1.01
CA LEU A 144 -4.22 -4.28 -0.78
C LEU A 144 -2.77 -3.85 -0.67
N LEU A 145 -2.14 -4.23 0.43
CA LEU A 145 -0.73 -3.94 0.69
C LEU A 145 0.10 -5.21 0.52
N ILE A 146 1.23 -5.09 -0.15
CA ILE A 146 2.28 -6.12 -0.19
C ILE A 146 3.54 -5.52 0.44
N ASN A 147 4.06 -6.17 1.45
CA ASN A 147 5.16 -5.66 2.27
C ASN A 147 4.92 -4.22 2.78
N GLY A 148 3.65 -3.89 3.09
CA GLY A 148 3.26 -2.58 3.57
C GLY A 148 3.09 -1.51 2.49
N LEU A 149 3.43 -1.80 1.22
CA LEU A 149 3.23 -0.88 0.10
C LEU A 149 1.83 -1.05 -0.50
N PRO A 150 1.09 0.04 -0.78
CA PRO A 150 -0.21 -0.01 -1.43
C PRO A 150 -0.04 -0.35 -2.92
N ILE A 151 -0.44 -1.57 -3.29
CA ILE A 151 -0.24 -2.09 -4.65
C ILE A 151 -1.55 -2.07 -5.45
N ILE A 152 -2.68 -2.39 -4.81
CA ILE A 152 -3.98 -2.46 -5.48
C ILE A 152 -4.99 -1.63 -4.71
N GLN A 153 -5.69 -0.75 -5.44
CA GLN A 153 -6.81 0.02 -4.95
C GLN A 153 -8.11 -0.55 -5.50
N ILE A 154 -9.09 -0.80 -4.64
CA ILE A 154 -10.42 -1.28 -5.01
C ILE A 154 -11.43 -0.21 -4.58
N GLU A 155 -12.16 0.34 -5.57
CA GLU A 155 -13.27 1.25 -5.36
C GLU A 155 -14.58 0.49 -5.57
N LEU A 156 -15.46 0.57 -4.59
CA LEU A 156 -16.73 -0.15 -4.58
C LEU A 156 -17.89 0.79 -4.89
N LYS A 157 -18.81 0.34 -5.71
CA LYS A 157 -20.01 1.12 -6.08
C LYS A 157 -21.28 0.27 -5.89
N LYS A 158 -22.35 0.93 -5.51
CA LYS A 158 -23.68 0.31 -5.50
C LYS A 158 -24.04 -0.16 -6.89
N ALA A 159 -24.75 -1.27 -7.00
CA ALA A 159 -25.22 -1.83 -8.27
C ALA A 159 -26.12 -0.86 -9.06
N THR A 160 -26.59 0.22 -8.43
CA THR A 160 -27.36 1.29 -9.07
C THR A 160 -26.51 2.31 -9.81
N ASN A 161 -25.20 2.35 -9.55
CA ASN A 161 -24.28 3.27 -10.21
C ASN A 161 -23.77 2.65 -11.51
N THR A 162 -23.52 3.51 -12.50
CA THR A 162 -22.94 3.02 -13.77
C THR A 162 -21.43 2.84 -13.68
N VAL A 163 -20.88 2.00 -14.56
CA VAL A 163 -19.41 1.85 -14.70
C VAL A 163 -18.78 3.20 -15.05
N THR A 164 -19.48 4.02 -15.84
CA THR A 164 -19.05 5.39 -16.20
C THR A 164 -18.84 6.28 -14.98
N ASP A 165 -19.72 6.19 -13.96
CA ASP A 165 -19.56 6.97 -12.72
C ASP A 165 -18.29 6.58 -11.97
N SER A 166 -17.93 5.29 -11.98
CA SER A 166 -16.71 4.79 -11.36
C SER A 166 -15.46 5.26 -12.10
N LEU A 167 -15.47 5.20 -13.43
CA LEU A 167 -14.37 5.70 -14.27
C LEU A 167 -14.15 7.20 -14.09
N ASN A 168 -15.22 8.00 -14.12
CA ASN A 168 -15.15 9.44 -13.88
C ASN A 168 -14.55 9.77 -12.51
N GLN A 169 -14.88 9.00 -11.47
CA GLN A 169 -14.29 9.16 -10.14
C GLN A 169 -12.80 8.84 -10.13
N MET A 170 -12.37 7.76 -10.80
CA MET A 170 -10.96 7.41 -10.92
C MET A 170 -10.17 8.48 -11.68
N GLU A 171 -10.71 8.99 -12.79
CA GLU A 171 -10.11 10.09 -13.56
C GLU A 171 -9.97 11.36 -12.70
N GLN A 172 -10.98 11.67 -11.88
CA GLN A 172 -10.90 12.79 -10.95
C GLN A 172 -9.81 12.59 -9.91
N TYR A 173 -9.65 11.39 -9.36
CA TYR A 173 -8.59 11.08 -8.38
C TYR A 173 -7.19 11.19 -9.01
N ILE A 174 -7.05 10.77 -10.26
CA ILE A 174 -5.80 10.94 -11.02
C ILE A 174 -5.49 12.44 -11.21
N ALA A 175 -6.48 13.22 -11.66
CA ALA A 175 -6.33 14.67 -11.86
C ALA A 175 -6.01 15.43 -10.56
N GLU A 176 -6.42 14.90 -9.42
CA GLU A 176 -6.16 15.45 -8.08
C GLU A 176 -4.87 14.88 -7.45
N ASN A 177 -4.04 14.14 -8.20
CA ASN A 177 -2.82 13.46 -7.73
C ASN A 177 -3.05 12.57 -6.49
N GLN A 178 -4.22 11.95 -6.36
CA GLN A 178 -4.53 11.10 -5.21
C GLN A 178 -3.92 9.70 -5.30
N TYR A 179 -3.44 9.30 -6.48
CA TYR A 179 -2.75 8.02 -6.71
C TYR A 179 -1.23 8.16 -6.84
N SER A 180 -0.65 9.33 -6.55
CA SER A 180 0.81 9.58 -6.57
C SER A 180 1.45 9.40 -5.20
#